data_cb22f34f3d927e194351e057c7176677
#
_entry.id   cb22f34f3d927e194351e057c7176677
#
_cell.length_a   1.000
_cell.length_b   1.000
_cell.length_c   1.000
_cell.angle_alpha   90.00
_cell.angle_beta   90.00
_cell.angle_gamma   90.00
#
_symmetry.space_group_name_H-M   'P 1'
#
loop_
_entity.id
_entity.type
_entity.pdbx_description
1 polymer ?
#
loop_
_entity_poly.entity_id
_entity_poly.type
_entity_poly.pdbx_seq_one_letter_code
_entity_poly.pdbx_strand_id
1 'polypeptide(L)'
;MSDDDDQFVRVLVGCGSKKRSTAVPAKDMYTSRYATWKRKFAEIYGDDWFITSAEHGILDPDTVIEPYDKSLTNMEPAERRAWGSDTSDELQDLDWEHVDVVVLLMGQLYIEPIEPTLETFPVTIGYPFDHTGGNVEQEQWLEKRVNEAKTAAPDEPVTLDLDPVQEAAHNQQTLGDFA
;
A
#
# COMPACT_ATOMS: atom_id res chain seq x y z
N MET A 1 21.10 -18.74 -13.84
CA MET A 1 20.81 -17.30 -13.75
C MET A 1 19.34 -17.17 -13.46
N SER A 2 19.03 -16.87 -12.23
CA SER A 2 17.65 -16.67 -11.80
C SER A 2 17.25 -15.24 -12.13
N ASP A 3 16.19 -15.09 -12.92
CA ASP A 3 15.58 -13.80 -13.28
C ASP A 3 14.82 -13.16 -12.08
N ASP A 4 15.07 -13.64 -10.87
CA ASP A 4 14.38 -13.20 -9.64
C ASP A 4 14.93 -11.89 -9.05
N ASP A 5 16.03 -11.35 -9.60
CA ASP A 5 16.71 -10.20 -8.99
C ASP A 5 16.23 -8.82 -9.50
N ASP A 6 15.22 -8.78 -10.37
CA ASP A 6 14.82 -7.52 -11.01
C ASP A 6 13.30 -7.36 -11.14
N GLN A 7 12.56 -7.79 -10.10
CA GLN A 7 11.12 -7.57 -10.05
C GLN A 7 10.80 -6.11 -9.76
N PHE A 8 9.99 -5.50 -10.62
CA PHE A 8 9.49 -4.14 -10.37
C PHE A 8 8.36 -4.17 -9.31
N VAL A 9 8.60 -3.52 -8.20
CA VAL A 9 7.68 -3.44 -7.07
C VAL A 9 7.04 -2.07 -6.98
N ARG A 10 5.72 -2.01 -7.01
CA ARG A 10 4.93 -0.81 -6.74
C ARG A 10 4.28 -0.92 -5.36
N VAL A 11 4.37 0.12 -4.54
CA VAL A 11 3.74 0.14 -3.23
C VAL A 11 2.61 1.15 -3.20
N LEU A 12 1.43 0.73 -2.75
CA LEU A 12 0.29 1.62 -2.49
C LEU A 12 0.14 1.81 -0.99
N VAL A 13 0.24 3.06 -0.54
CA VAL A 13 0.23 3.43 0.88
C VAL A 13 -1.07 4.15 1.22
N GLY A 14 -1.84 3.62 2.15
CA GLY A 14 -3.05 4.28 2.64
C GLY A 14 -2.74 5.58 3.40
N CYS A 15 -3.59 6.59 3.24
CA CYS A 15 -3.46 7.85 3.94
C CYS A 15 -3.65 7.71 5.46
N GLY A 16 -3.13 8.67 6.23
CA GLY A 16 -3.25 8.74 7.68
C GLY A 16 -4.24 9.81 8.15
N SER A 17 -4.66 9.70 9.41
CA SER A 17 -5.57 10.67 10.03
C SER A 17 -4.84 11.92 10.53
N LYS A 18 -3.63 11.79 11.04
CA LYS A 18 -2.82 12.92 11.52
C LYS A 18 -2.08 13.56 10.35
N LYS A 19 -2.32 14.84 10.15
CA LYS A 19 -1.82 15.61 9.01
C LYS A 19 -1.16 16.90 9.46
N ARG A 20 -0.27 17.43 8.63
CA ARG A 20 0.27 18.78 8.81
C ARG A 20 -0.83 19.81 8.60
N SER A 21 -0.61 21.01 9.12
CA SER A 21 -1.58 22.13 9.05
C SER A 21 -1.42 23.04 7.83
N THR A 22 -0.42 22.81 7.01
CA THR A 22 -0.10 23.61 5.82
C THR A 22 0.11 22.72 4.61
N ALA A 23 0.01 23.30 3.41
CA ALA A 23 0.30 22.59 2.16
C ALA A 23 1.73 22.10 2.11
N VAL A 24 1.91 20.82 1.80
CA VAL A 24 3.22 20.16 1.64
C VAL A 24 3.09 19.05 0.59
N PRO A 25 4.20 18.50 0.07
CA PRO A 25 4.14 17.29 -0.73
C PRO A 25 3.40 16.17 0.01
N ALA A 26 2.63 15.38 -0.71
CA ALA A 26 1.76 14.35 -0.13
C ALA A 26 2.52 13.40 0.81
N LYS A 27 3.75 13.03 0.46
CA LYS A 27 4.62 12.19 1.29
C LYS A 27 4.94 12.79 2.67
N ASP A 28 4.90 14.10 2.80
CA ASP A 28 5.19 14.83 4.05
C ASP A 28 3.92 15.19 4.84
N MET A 29 2.74 14.98 4.27
CA MET A 29 1.47 15.39 4.87
C MET A 29 1.13 14.60 6.14
N TYR A 30 1.38 13.31 6.16
CA TYR A 30 0.94 12.39 7.23
C TYR A 30 2.03 12.26 8.30
N THR A 31 1.69 12.57 9.56
CA THR A 31 2.67 12.79 10.63
C THR A 31 2.71 11.70 11.69
N SER A 32 1.81 10.70 11.64
CA SER A 32 1.84 9.61 12.60
C SER A 32 3.10 8.74 12.42
N ARG A 33 3.53 8.09 13.50
CA ARG A 33 4.62 7.12 13.46
C ARG A 33 4.33 5.99 12.47
N TYR A 34 3.10 5.50 12.45
CA TYR A 34 2.65 4.48 11.51
C TYR A 34 2.80 4.93 10.04
N ALA A 35 2.36 6.16 9.72
CA ALA A 35 2.52 6.73 8.38
C ALA A 35 4.00 6.85 7.99
N THR A 36 4.86 7.24 8.93
CA THR A 36 6.31 7.36 8.71
C THR A 36 6.93 6.01 8.36
N TRP A 37 6.55 4.92 9.05
CA TRP A 37 7.06 3.59 8.75
C TRP A 37 6.54 3.07 7.41
N LYS A 38 5.28 3.31 7.04
CA LYS A 38 4.75 2.97 5.72
C LYS A 38 5.55 3.65 4.60
N ARG A 39 5.81 4.94 4.74
CA ARG A 39 6.63 5.69 3.79
C ARG A 39 8.03 5.11 3.66
N LYS A 40 8.71 4.89 4.77
CA LYS A 40 10.06 4.31 4.77
C LYS A 40 10.11 2.95 4.07
N PHE A 41 9.13 2.09 4.34
CA PHE A 41 9.00 0.82 3.64
C PHE A 41 8.84 1.02 2.13
N ALA A 42 7.93 1.90 1.72
CA ALA A 42 7.68 2.17 0.31
C ALA A 42 8.92 2.71 -0.41
N GLU A 43 9.68 3.60 0.22
CA GLU A 43 10.89 4.17 -0.35
C GLU A 43 12.06 3.16 -0.44
N ILE A 44 12.09 2.16 0.43
CA ILE A 44 13.16 1.15 0.45
C ILE A 44 12.83 -0.03 -0.50
N TYR A 45 11.62 -0.56 -0.42
CA TYR A 45 11.24 -1.78 -1.14
C TYR A 45 10.55 -1.53 -2.47
N GLY A 46 9.95 -0.34 -2.67
CA GLY A 46 9.28 0.00 -3.90
C GLY A 46 10.21 0.64 -4.91
N ASP A 47 10.06 0.27 -6.17
CA ASP A 47 10.66 0.97 -7.30
C ASP A 47 9.90 2.26 -7.59
N ASP A 48 8.59 2.22 -7.41
CA ASP A 48 7.74 3.40 -7.29
C ASP A 48 6.68 3.19 -6.20
N TRP A 49 6.02 4.24 -5.80
CA TRP A 49 4.94 4.17 -4.83
C TRP A 49 3.97 5.34 -4.96
N PHE A 50 2.72 5.11 -4.53
CA PHE A 50 1.66 6.11 -4.54
C PHE A 50 0.93 6.09 -3.21
N ILE A 51 0.29 7.21 -2.89
CA ILE A 51 -0.58 7.32 -1.72
C ILE A 51 -2.02 7.12 -2.18
N THR A 52 -2.75 6.28 -1.46
CA THR A 52 -4.19 6.07 -1.65
C THR A 52 -4.93 6.95 -0.65
N SER A 53 -5.47 8.06 -1.14
CA SER A 53 -6.06 9.12 -0.33
C SER A 53 -7.58 9.06 -0.39
N ALA A 54 -8.24 9.25 0.77
CA ALA A 54 -9.70 9.36 0.83
C ALA A 54 -10.24 10.60 0.09
N GLU A 55 -9.46 11.68 0.02
CA GLU A 55 -9.83 12.91 -0.68
C GLU A 55 -9.42 12.90 -2.15
N HIS A 56 -8.19 12.46 -2.45
CA HIS A 56 -7.56 12.63 -3.75
C HIS A 56 -7.46 11.36 -4.59
N GLY A 57 -7.85 10.20 -4.06
CA GLY A 57 -7.63 8.92 -4.76
C GLY A 57 -6.15 8.54 -4.82
N ILE A 58 -5.63 8.30 -5.99
CA ILE A 58 -4.22 7.96 -6.18
C ILE A 58 -3.38 9.22 -6.31
N LEU A 59 -2.45 9.39 -5.38
CA LEU A 59 -1.57 10.57 -5.31
C LEU A 59 -0.12 10.18 -5.56
N ASP A 60 0.54 10.92 -6.46
CA ASP A 60 1.99 10.93 -6.50
C ASP A 60 2.55 11.54 -5.20
N PRO A 61 3.57 10.91 -4.57
CA PRO A 61 4.12 11.38 -3.29
C PRO A 61 4.65 12.82 -3.31
N ASP A 62 5.09 13.31 -4.46
CA ASP A 62 5.67 14.63 -4.61
C ASP A 62 4.64 15.73 -4.91
N THR A 63 3.39 15.36 -5.17
CA THR A 63 2.30 16.32 -5.40
C THR A 63 2.02 17.12 -4.13
N VAL A 64 2.06 18.44 -4.22
CA VAL A 64 1.71 19.33 -3.09
C VAL A 64 0.20 19.33 -2.90
N ILE A 65 -0.23 19.02 -1.68
CA ILE A 65 -1.65 18.98 -1.30
C ILE A 65 -1.91 19.86 -0.07
N GLU A 66 -3.13 20.35 0.03
CA GLU A 66 -3.64 21.02 1.23
C GLU A 66 -4.07 19.99 2.28
N PRO A 67 -4.04 20.32 3.58
CA PRO A 67 -4.64 19.49 4.60
C PRO A 67 -6.14 19.27 4.35
N TYR A 68 -6.60 18.05 4.64
CA TYR A 68 -8.02 17.70 4.50
C TYR A 68 -8.48 16.84 5.68
N ASP A 69 -9.78 16.83 5.92
CA ASP A 69 -10.42 16.01 6.95
C ASP A 69 -11.44 15.09 6.30
N LYS A 70 -10.96 14.01 5.69
CA LYS A 70 -11.79 13.01 5.01
C LYS A 70 -11.21 11.62 5.22
N SER A 71 -12.05 10.68 5.61
CA SER A 71 -11.68 9.29 5.86
C SER A 71 -12.76 8.37 5.31
N LEU A 72 -12.37 7.23 4.74
CA LEU A 72 -13.33 6.21 4.29
C LEU A 72 -14.18 5.67 5.45
N THR A 73 -13.65 5.68 6.66
CA THR A 73 -14.37 5.25 7.87
C THR A 73 -15.62 6.10 8.11
N ASN A 74 -15.56 7.40 7.78
CA ASN A 74 -16.66 8.36 8.00
C ASN A 74 -17.59 8.51 6.80
N MET A 75 -17.30 7.83 5.70
CA MET A 75 -18.15 7.85 4.50
C MET A 75 -19.30 6.88 4.60
N GLU A 76 -20.45 7.27 4.04
CA GLU A 76 -21.56 6.34 3.79
C GLU A 76 -21.17 5.28 2.73
N PRO A 77 -21.81 4.09 2.75
CA PRO A 77 -21.48 3.03 1.79
C PRO A 77 -21.53 3.46 0.32
N ALA A 78 -22.48 4.33 -0.05
CA ALA A 78 -22.59 4.86 -1.41
C ALA A 78 -21.39 5.77 -1.78
N GLU A 79 -20.92 6.58 -0.83
CA GLU A 79 -19.74 7.44 -1.02
C GLU A 79 -18.47 6.60 -1.18
N ARG A 80 -18.32 5.53 -0.38
CA ARG A 80 -17.18 4.60 -0.51
C ARG A 80 -17.18 3.89 -1.87
N ARG A 81 -18.34 3.49 -2.36
CA ARG A 81 -18.45 2.90 -3.71
C ARG A 81 -18.05 3.89 -4.80
N ALA A 82 -18.51 5.13 -4.71
CA ALA A 82 -18.12 6.20 -5.65
C ALA A 82 -16.62 6.47 -5.60
N TRP A 83 -16.05 6.57 -4.39
CA TRP A 83 -14.60 6.70 -4.19
C TRP A 83 -13.84 5.52 -4.82
N GLY A 84 -14.32 4.30 -4.61
CA GLY A 84 -13.71 3.10 -5.17
C GLY A 84 -13.73 3.09 -6.70
N SER A 85 -14.83 3.52 -7.30
CA SER A 85 -14.97 3.64 -8.75
C SER A 85 -14.00 4.68 -9.34
N ASP A 86 -13.95 5.87 -8.75
CA ASP A 86 -13.06 6.95 -9.18
C ASP A 86 -11.59 6.58 -9.02
N THR A 87 -11.24 5.97 -7.88
CA THR A 87 -9.87 5.52 -7.60
C THR A 87 -9.46 4.38 -8.51
N SER A 88 -10.39 3.48 -8.84
CA SER A 88 -10.15 2.39 -9.81
C SER A 88 -9.85 2.92 -11.20
N ASP A 89 -10.56 3.96 -11.64
CA ASP A 89 -10.28 4.63 -12.92
C ASP A 89 -8.88 5.24 -12.94
N GLU A 90 -8.49 5.88 -11.85
CA GLU A 90 -7.13 6.44 -11.71
C GLU A 90 -6.04 5.34 -11.72
N LEU A 91 -6.30 4.18 -11.10
CA LEU A 91 -5.38 3.03 -11.15
C LEU A 91 -5.22 2.51 -12.58
N GLN A 92 -6.28 2.48 -13.36
CA GLN A 92 -6.23 2.05 -14.77
C GLN A 92 -5.38 3.00 -15.63
N ASP A 93 -5.29 4.27 -15.25
CA ASP A 93 -4.47 5.28 -15.96
C ASP A 93 -2.98 5.14 -15.68
N LEU A 94 -2.58 4.37 -14.66
CA LEU A 94 -1.18 4.06 -14.40
C LEU A 94 -0.67 2.96 -15.33
N ASP A 95 0.63 3.01 -15.62
CA ASP A 95 1.31 1.96 -16.39
C ASP A 95 1.58 0.74 -15.50
N TRP A 96 1.00 -0.41 -15.86
CA TRP A 96 1.15 -1.68 -15.15
C TRP A 96 1.95 -2.73 -15.93
N GLU A 97 2.32 -2.45 -17.19
CA GLU A 97 2.98 -3.44 -18.05
C GLU A 97 4.33 -3.90 -17.52
N HIS A 98 5.04 -3.02 -16.83
CA HIS A 98 6.36 -3.33 -16.27
C HIS A 98 6.33 -3.64 -14.78
N VAL A 99 5.16 -3.64 -14.14
CA VAL A 99 5.02 -3.93 -12.70
C VAL A 99 4.82 -5.42 -12.49
N ASP A 100 5.63 -6.03 -11.66
CA ASP A 100 5.54 -7.45 -11.31
C ASP A 100 4.74 -7.66 -10.02
N VAL A 101 4.94 -6.77 -9.05
CA VAL A 101 4.33 -6.89 -7.72
C VAL A 101 3.74 -5.55 -7.28
N VAL A 102 2.54 -5.57 -6.75
CA VAL A 102 1.96 -4.42 -6.02
C VAL A 102 1.77 -4.81 -4.56
N VAL A 103 2.29 -4.00 -3.65
CA VAL A 103 2.18 -4.20 -2.20
C VAL A 103 1.20 -3.19 -1.61
N LEU A 104 0.21 -3.67 -0.87
CA LEU A 104 -0.85 -2.84 -0.29
C LEU A 104 -0.60 -2.58 1.19
N LEU A 105 -0.17 -1.37 1.54
CA LEU A 105 0.02 -0.93 2.92
C LEU A 105 -1.17 -0.07 3.38
N MET A 106 -2.32 -0.72 3.47
CA MET A 106 -3.58 -0.04 3.84
C MET A 106 -4.58 -1.02 4.44
N GLY A 107 -5.61 -0.49 5.09
CA GLY A 107 -6.67 -1.29 5.68
C GLY A 107 -7.71 -1.78 4.65
N GLN A 108 -8.53 -2.73 5.07
CA GLN A 108 -9.54 -3.38 4.21
C GLN A 108 -10.56 -2.40 3.60
N LEU A 109 -10.93 -1.34 4.32
CA LEU A 109 -11.83 -0.33 3.78
C LEU A 109 -11.31 0.34 2.50
N TYR A 110 -9.98 0.45 2.37
CA TYR A 110 -9.32 0.99 1.18
C TYR A 110 -9.10 -0.08 0.12
N ILE A 111 -8.82 -1.31 0.52
CA ILE A 111 -8.54 -2.43 -0.38
C ILE A 111 -9.80 -2.90 -1.10
N GLU A 112 -10.86 -3.22 -0.36
CA GLU A 112 -12.08 -3.82 -0.91
C GLU A 112 -12.64 -3.09 -2.13
N PRO A 113 -12.76 -1.73 -2.13
CA PRO A 113 -13.34 -1.04 -3.28
C PRO A 113 -12.47 -1.06 -4.54
N ILE A 114 -11.17 -1.27 -4.43
CA ILE A 114 -10.22 -1.21 -5.55
C ILE A 114 -9.63 -2.57 -5.91
N GLU A 115 -9.77 -3.57 -5.07
CA GLU A 115 -9.22 -4.92 -5.28
C GLU A 115 -9.66 -5.55 -6.60
N PRO A 116 -10.95 -5.50 -7.00
CA PRO A 116 -11.37 -6.08 -8.28
C PRO A 116 -10.62 -5.49 -9.48
N THR A 117 -10.29 -4.21 -9.43
CA THR A 117 -9.50 -3.55 -10.48
C THR A 117 -8.05 -4.01 -10.46
N LEU A 118 -7.44 -4.08 -9.28
CA LEU A 118 -6.06 -4.58 -9.13
C LEU A 118 -5.91 -6.01 -9.65
N GLU A 119 -6.90 -6.85 -9.44
CA GLU A 119 -6.92 -8.24 -9.91
C GLU A 119 -6.97 -8.36 -11.45
N THR A 120 -7.35 -7.30 -12.17
CA THR A 120 -7.34 -7.30 -13.63
C THR A 120 -5.95 -7.07 -14.23
N PHE A 121 -5.01 -6.58 -13.45
CA PHE A 121 -3.64 -6.32 -13.91
C PHE A 121 -2.77 -7.60 -13.80
N PRO A 122 -1.77 -7.75 -14.69
CA PRO A 122 -0.89 -8.92 -14.67
C PRO A 122 0.19 -8.80 -13.59
N VAL A 123 -0.22 -8.62 -12.35
CA VAL A 123 0.67 -8.40 -11.20
C VAL A 123 0.37 -9.37 -10.07
N THR A 124 1.36 -9.66 -9.24
CA THR A 124 1.16 -10.33 -7.96
C THR A 124 0.80 -9.27 -6.91
N ILE A 125 -0.26 -9.49 -6.14
CA ILE A 125 -0.71 -8.57 -5.10
C ILE A 125 -0.20 -9.06 -3.75
N GLY A 126 0.56 -8.24 -3.03
CA GLY A 126 1.03 -8.50 -1.68
C GLY A 126 0.15 -7.84 -0.63
N TYR A 127 -0.26 -8.61 0.37
CA TYR A 127 -1.12 -8.17 1.47
C TYR A 127 -0.39 -8.33 2.81
N PRO A 128 0.63 -7.52 3.12
CA PRO A 128 1.46 -7.74 4.31
C PRO A 128 0.71 -7.60 5.64
N PHE A 129 -0.48 -6.99 5.63
CA PHE A 129 -1.26 -6.78 6.85
C PHE A 129 -2.36 -7.82 7.09
N ASP A 130 -2.54 -8.78 6.19
CA ASP A 130 -3.62 -9.77 6.28
C ASP A 130 -3.57 -10.64 7.55
N HIS A 131 -2.38 -10.84 8.12
CA HIS A 131 -2.20 -11.65 9.34
C HIS A 131 -1.78 -10.83 10.56
N THR A 132 -1.95 -9.53 10.49
CA THR A 132 -1.70 -8.64 11.65
C THR A 132 -3.00 -8.32 12.38
N GLY A 133 -2.92 -8.22 13.70
CA GLY A 133 -4.09 -7.99 14.55
C GLY A 133 -4.52 -6.52 14.68
N GLY A 134 -3.81 -5.57 14.07
CA GLY A 134 -4.13 -4.16 14.14
C GLY A 134 -2.93 -3.25 13.91
N ASN A 135 -3.13 -1.94 14.10
CA ASN A 135 -2.13 -0.93 13.76
C ASN A 135 -0.78 -1.10 14.47
N VAL A 136 -0.79 -1.57 15.72
CA VAL A 136 0.45 -1.78 16.49
C VAL A 136 1.29 -2.91 15.87
N GLU A 137 0.66 -4.03 15.54
CA GLU A 137 1.35 -5.15 14.89
C GLU A 137 1.83 -4.79 13.48
N GLN A 138 1.04 -4.03 12.74
CA GLN A 138 1.39 -3.51 11.43
C GLN A 138 2.62 -2.60 11.51
N GLU A 139 2.63 -1.69 12.49
CA GLU A 139 3.76 -0.79 12.73
C GLU A 139 5.03 -1.57 13.10
N GLN A 140 4.92 -2.57 13.97
CA GLN A 140 6.03 -3.43 14.37
C GLN A 140 6.59 -4.23 13.17
N TRP A 141 5.71 -4.75 12.33
CA TRP A 141 6.11 -5.46 11.12
C TRP A 141 6.89 -4.54 10.17
N LEU A 142 6.39 -3.34 9.92
CA LEU A 142 7.05 -2.33 9.08
C LEU A 142 8.42 -1.94 9.64
N GLU A 143 8.49 -1.66 10.94
CA GLU A 143 9.73 -1.29 11.63
C GLU A 143 10.78 -2.38 11.48
N LYS A 144 10.38 -3.64 11.68
CA LYS A 144 11.25 -4.79 11.52
C LYS A 144 11.82 -4.88 10.11
N ARG A 145 10.95 -4.80 9.09
CA ARG A 145 11.36 -4.88 7.68
C ARG A 145 12.28 -3.74 7.27
N VAL A 146 11.99 -2.52 7.68
CA VAL A 146 12.84 -1.35 7.40
C VAL A 146 14.21 -1.50 8.06
N ASN A 147 14.26 -1.97 9.30
CA ASN A 147 15.52 -2.17 10.02
C ASN A 147 16.35 -3.31 9.42
N GLU A 148 15.73 -4.39 8.98
CA GLU A 148 16.41 -5.48 8.25
C GLU A 148 17.10 -4.96 6.98
N ALA A 149 16.41 -4.13 6.21
CA ALA A 149 16.94 -3.52 5.00
C ALA A 149 18.14 -2.61 5.29
N LYS A 150 18.12 -1.87 6.40
CA LYS A 150 19.23 -0.98 6.81
C LYS A 150 20.47 -1.74 7.28
N THR A 151 20.30 -2.97 7.76
CA THR A 151 21.42 -3.80 8.25
C THR A 151 21.96 -4.75 7.18
N ALA A 152 21.27 -4.87 6.03
CA ALA A 152 21.78 -5.62 4.89
C ALA A 152 23.08 -5.01 4.37
N ALA A 153 23.98 -5.86 3.86
CA ALA A 153 25.24 -5.38 3.28
C ALA A 153 24.96 -4.50 2.06
N PRO A 154 25.80 -3.48 1.78
CA PRO A 154 25.55 -2.54 0.68
C PRO A 154 25.38 -3.18 -0.71
N ASP A 155 25.88 -4.40 -0.86
CA ASP A 155 25.83 -5.15 -2.12
C ASP A 155 24.76 -6.26 -2.13
N GLU A 156 24.00 -6.42 -1.05
CA GLU A 156 22.87 -7.35 -1.04
C GLU A 156 21.62 -6.67 -1.56
N PRO A 157 21.00 -7.21 -2.63
CA PRO A 157 19.70 -6.71 -3.07
C PRO A 157 18.69 -6.90 -1.94
N VAL A 158 18.00 -5.82 -1.59
CA VAL A 158 16.90 -5.87 -0.63
C VAL A 158 15.71 -6.47 -1.38
N THR A 159 15.62 -7.80 -1.38
CA THR A 159 14.50 -8.49 -1.98
C THR A 159 13.29 -8.44 -1.06
N LEU A 160 12.16 -8.08 -1.64
CA LEU A 160 10.89 -8.21 -0.96
C LEU A 160 10.49 -9.70 -0.99
N ASP A 161 10.84 -10.41 0.07
CA ASP A 161 10.32 -11.76 0.27
C ASP A 161 8.84 -11.62 0.70
N LEU A 162 7.96 -11.72 -0.28
CA LEU A 162 6.54 -11.93 -0.03
C LEU A 162 6.43 -13.37 0.48
N ASP A 163 6.54 -13.53 1.80
CA ASP A 163 6.50 -14.80 2.47
C ASP A 163 5.36 -15.67 1.91
N PRO A 164 5.64 -16.89 1.41
CA PRO A 164 4.61 -17.83 0.94
C PRO A 164 3.49 -18.08 1.97
N VAL A 165 3.77 -17.81 3.24
CA VAL A 165 2.77 -17.87 4.31
C VAL A 165 1.67 -16.81 4.12
N GLN A 166 1.98 -15.66 3.53
CA GLN A 166 0.99 -14.59 3.27
C GLN A 166 0.03 -14.99 2.14
N GLU A 167 0.56 -15.56 1.07
CA GLU A 167 -0.24 -16.05 -0.04
C GLU A 167 -1.15 -17.21 0.39
N ALA A 168 -0.64 -18.14 1.20
CA ALA A 168 -1.39 -19.25 1.74
C ALA A 168 -2.50 -18.80 2.72
N ALA A 169 -2.25 -17.79 3.54
CA ALA A 169 -3.24 -17.25 4.48
C ALA A 169 -4.40 -16.54 3.75
N HIS A 170 -4.10 -15.77 2.70
CA HIS A 170 -5.13 -15.12 1.88
C HIS A 170 -6.02 -16.15 1.16
N ASN A 171 -5.43 -17.18 0.58
CA ASN A 171 -6.15 -18.27 -0.06
C ASN A 171 -7.02 -19.07 0.92
N GLN A 172 -6.62 -19.20 2.19
CA GLN A 172 -7.41 -19.86 3.22
C GLN A 172 -8.64 -19.04 3.65
N GLN A 173 -8.56 -17.72 3.67
CA GLN A 173 -9.70 -16.85 3.97
C GLN A 173 -10.75 -16.92 2.85
N THR A 174 -10.33 -16.94 1.60
CA THR A 174 -11.23 -17.09 0.46
C THR A 174 -11.94 -18.46 0.44
N LEU A 175 -11.29 -19.52 0.93
CA LEU A 175 -11.88 -20.85 1.02
C LEU A 175 -12.82 -21.02 2.22
N GLY A 176 -12.64 -20.24 3.27
CA GLY A 176 -13.49 -20.25 4.46
C GLY A 176 -14.90 -19.66 4.25
N ASP A 177 -15.05 -18.81 3.24
CA ASP A 177 -16.34 -18.19 2.89
C ASP A 177 -17.26 -19.12 2.10
N PHE A 178 -16.82 -20.32 1.72
CA PHE A 178 -17.60 -21.31 0.98
C PHE A 178 -18.09 -22.50 1.83
N ALA A 179 -17.88 -22.44 3.14
CA ALA A 179 -18.34 -23.50 4.06
C ALA A 179 -19.67 -23.15 4.71
#